data_9b1bec187a334e5f8ae326d4a18cd365
#
_entry.id   9b1bec187a334e5f8ae326d4a18cd365
#
_cell.length_a   1.000
_cell.length_b   1.000
_cell.length_c   1.000
_cell.angle_alpha   90.00
_cell.angle_beta   90.00
_cell.angle_gamma   90.00
#
_symmetry.space_group_name_H-M   'P 1'
#
loop_
_entity.id
_entity.type
_entity.pdbx_description
1 polymer ?
#
loop_
_entity_poly.entity_id
_entity_poly.type
_entity_poly.pdbx_seq_one_letter_code
_entity_poly.pdbx_strand_id
1 'polypeptide(L)'
;AGTIGDIGIFSLNYHKHIHSGEGGICVTNDNNLAKRMQMIRNHAEAIVGPSNTKDLTNMIGFNFRMTEITAAIAIQQLKKINQHVNKRVDIAEDLSFNLSNLPGIDVPKVRKDCKHVYYVWAIKYDKNKTGVSRKRFVEALNAQGFPCSEAYVKPLYNLPIFKKKIAFGSDGYPFNLSKRKLYTDKCKIAEDLHKEKFICFEPCAYEIDKKKTKLLIEAFKKVYENLHELNEL
;
A
#
# COMPACT_ATOMS: atom_id res chain seq x y z
N ALA A 1 0.11 -4.41 -13.90
CA ALA A 1 -0.87 -4.70 -12.84
C ALA A 1 -2.18 -3.99 -13.17
N GLY A 2 -3.32 -4.52 -12.68
CA GLY A 2 -4.64 -3.92 -12.90
C GLY A 2 -5.32 -4.31 -14.22
N THR A 3 -4.70 -5.15 -15.06
CA THR A 3 -5.22 -5.55 -16.38
C THR A 3 -5.19 -7.07 -16.60
N ILE A 4 -5.01 -7.86 -15.55
CA ILE A 4 -4.94 -9.33 -15.62
C ILE A 4 -6.27 -9.97 -15.22
N GLY A 5 -6.92 -9.44 -14.20
CA GLY A 5 -8.24 -9.87 -13.76
C GLY A 5 -9.38 -9.19 -14.52
N ASP A 6 -10.61 -9.47 -14.14
CA ASP A 6 -11.82 -8.95 -14.79
C ASP A 6 -11.98 -7.44 -14.59
N ILE A 7 -11.57 -6.92 -13.44
CA ILE A 7 -11.61 -5.50 -13.08
C ILE A 7 -10.28 -5.10 -12.43
N GLY A 8 -9.66 -4.04 -12.92
CA GLY A 8 -8.53 -3.37 -12.30
C GLY A 8 -8.96 -2.13 -11.52
N ILE A 9 -8.32 -1.87 -10.38
CA ILE A 9 -8.61 -0.72 -9.53
C ILE A 9 -7.32 0.06 -9.25
N PHE A 10 -7.37 1.38 -9.46
CA PHE A 10 -6.28 2.29 -9.17
C PHE A 10 -6.74 3.38 -8.22
N SER A 11 -6.00 3.59 -7.15
CA SER A 11 -6.28 4.65 -6.17
C SER A 11 -5.62 5.96 -6.60
N LEU A 12 -6.34 7.06 -6.44
CA LEU A 12 -5.85 8.43 -6.58
C LEU A 12 -5.85 9.17 -5.24
N ASN A 13 -5.81 8.43 -4.13
CA ASN A 13 -5.69 8.98 -2.80
C ASN A 13 -4.37 9.76 -2.64
N TYR A 14 -4.34 10.79 -1.78
CA TYR A 14 -3.27 11.80 -1.67
C TYR A 14 -1.84 11.24 -1.48
N HIS A 15 -1.67 10.05 -0.91
CA HIS A 15 -0.35 9.46 -0.68
C HIS A 15 0.11 8.49 -1.77
N LYS A 16 -0.59 8.43 -2.93
CA LYS A 16 -0.17 7.62 -4.07
C LYS A 16 0.89 8.32 -4.92
N HIS A 17 1.48 7.59 -5.88
CA HIS A 17 2.48 8.15 -6.80
C HIS A 17 1.96 9.35 -7.58
N ILE A 18 0.71 9.28 -7.98
CA ILE A 18 -0.10 10.38 -8.50
C ILE A 18 -1.43 10.40 -7.75
N HIS A 19 -1.99 11.57 -7.55
CA HIS A 19 -3.23 11.71 -6.78
C HIS A 19 -4.05 12.93 -7.23
N SER A 20 -5.31 12.93 -6.86
CA SER A 20 -6.23 14.07 -7.02
C SER A 20 -6.86 14.51 -5.70
N GLY A 21 -6.14 14.28 -4.58
CA GLY A 21 -6.67 14.37 -3.22
C GLY A 21 -7.29 13.02 -2.83
N GLU A 22 -8.51 12.81 -3.24
CA GLU A 22 -9.22 11.53 -3.18
C GLU A 22 -9.70 11.13 -4.58
N GLY A 23 -9.87 9.83 -4.80
CA GLY A 23 -10.39 9.30 -6.05
C GLY A 23 -9.96 7.87 -6.35
N GLY A 24 -10.53 7.33 -7.42
CA GLY A 24 -10.20 6.00 -7.91
C GLY A 24 -10.62 5.81 -9.36
N ILE A 25 -9.96 4.89 -10.02
CA ILE A 25 -10.25 4.50 -11.41
C ILE A 25 -10.46 2.99 -11.43
N CYS A 26 -11.58 2.56 -12.01
CA CYS A 26 -11.85 1.16 -12.33
C CYS A 26 -11.72 0.96 -13.83
N VAL A 27 -11.04 -0.10 -14.24
CA VAL A 27 -10.86 -0.47 -15.65
C VAL A 27 -11.27 -1.92 -15.89
N THR A 28 -11.85 -2.19 -17.05
CA THR A 28 -12.21 -3.53 -17.50
C THR A 28 -12.26 -3.58 -19.02
N ASN A 29 -12.06 -4.77 -19.59
CA ASN A 29 -12.30 -5.05 -21.00
C ASN A 29 -13.70 -5.61 -21.28
N ASP A 30 -14.51 -5.87 -20.23
CA ASP A 30 -15.87 -6.36 -20.34
C ASP A 30 -16.87 -5.20 -20.33
N ASN A 31 -17.61 -5.04 -21.43
CA ASN A 31 -18.60 -3.98 -21.61
C ASN A 31 -19.77 -4.09 -20.59
N ASN A 32 -20.16 -5.29 -20.19
CA ASN A 32 -21.23 -5.47 -19.21
C ASN A 32 -20.78 -5.04 -17.83
N LEU A 33 -19.56 -5.40 -17.42
CA LEU A 33 -18.96 -4.94 -16.17
C LEU A 33 -18.78 -3.43 -16.18
N ALA A 34 -18.27 -2.85 -17.28
CA ALA A 34 -18.13 -1.40 -17.42
C ALA A 34 -19.47 -0.67 -17.22
N LYS A 35 -20.53 -1.16 -17.86
CA LYS A 35 -21.87 -0.60 -17.73
C LYS A 35 -22.42 -0.71 -16.31
N ARG A 36 -22.25 -1.86 -15.66
CA ARG A 36 -22.67 -2.02 -14.25
C ARG A 36 -21.90 -1.08 -13.32
N MET A 37 -20.59 -0.94 -13.48
CA MET A 37 -19.77 -0.02 -12.68
C MET A 37 -20.24 1.44 -12.87
N GLN A 38 -20.55 1.85 -14.10
CA GLN A 38 -21.06 3.19 -14.38
C GLN A 38 -22.41 3.46 -13.68
N MET A 39 -23.32 2.48 -13.70
CA MET A 39 -24.59 2.58 -13.00
C MET A 39 -24.41 2.65 -11.47
N ILE A 40 -23.62 1.76 -10.89
CA ILE A 40 -23.33 1.76 -9.44
C ILE A 40 -22.71 3.09 -9.00
N ARG A 41 -21.79 3.64 -9.80
CA ARG A 41 -21.18 4.96 -9.57
C ARG A 41 -22.22 6.08 -9.54
N ASN A 42 -23.32 5.94 -10.27
CA ASN A 42 -24.36 6.95 -10.45
C ASN A 42 -25.72 6.48 -9.90
N HIS A 43 -25.79 6.16 -8.62
CA HIS A 43 -27.02 5.82 -7.88
C HIS A 43 -27.77 4.56 -8.34
N ALA A 44 -27.19 3.71 -9.17
CA ALA A 44 -27.83 2.59 -9.87
C ALA A 44 -28.99 3.06 -10.77
N GLU A 45 -28.90 4.27 -11.30
CA GLU A 45 -29.90 4.85 -12.21
C GLU A 45 -29.53 4.59 -13.67
N ALA A 46 -30.55 4.38 -14.50
CA ALA A 46 -30.42 4.07 -15.94
C ALA A 46 -29.99 5.27 -16.82
N ILE A 47 -29.60 6.40 -16.22
CA ILE A 47 -29.28 7.67 -16.91
C ILE A 47 -27.93 7.62 -17.63
N VAL A 48 -27.19 6.53 -17.54
CA VAL A 48 -25.87 6.40 -18.15
C VAL A 48 -26.00 6.02 -19.63
N GLY A 49 -26.22 7.04 -20.46
CA GLY A 49 -26.33 6.90 -21.92
C GLY A 49 -27.67 6.30 -22.40
N PRO A 50 -27.86 6.14 -23.73
CA PRO A 50 -29.08 5.55 -24.31
C PRO A 50 -29.09 4.04 -24.06
N SER A 51 -29.21 3.62 -22.83
CA SER A 51 -29.22 2.20 -22.49
C SER A 51 -30.61 1.78 -22.08
N ASN A 52 -31.18 0.90 -22.87
CA ASN A 52 -32.38 0.14 -22.52
C ASN A 52 -32.13 -0.89 -21.39
N THR A 53 -31.35 -0.53 -20.37
CA THR A 53 -31.09 -1.42 -19.23
C THR A 53 -32.32 -1.44 -18.36
N LYS A 54 -33.15 -2.45 -18.57
CA LYS A 54 -34.38 -2.67 -17.78
C LYS A 54 -34.12 -3.38 -16.46
N ASP A 55 -32.99 -4.10 -16.34
CA ASP A 55 -32.65 -4.88 -15.16
C ASP A 55 -31.67 -4.11 -14.26
N LEU A 56 -32.21 -3.53 -13.20
CA LEU A 56 -31.46 -2.87 -12.12
C LEU A 56 -31.44 -3.73 -10.84
N THR A 57 -31.73 -5.03 -10.96
CA THR A 57 -31.69 -5.95 -9.82
C THR A 57 -30.24 -6.23 -9.35
N ASN A 58 -30.10 -6.66 -8.10
CA ASN A 58 -28.81 -6.94 -7.48
C ASN A 58 -27.82 -5.77 -7.57
N MET A 59 -28.30 -4.55 -7.46
CA MET A 59 -27.48 -3.35 -7.57
C MET A 59 -27.86 -2.34 -6.50
N ILE A 60 -26.87 -1.94 -5.71
CA ILE A 60 -26.94 -0.78 -4.82
C ILE A 60 -26.04 0.30 -5.40
N GLY A 61 -26.59 1.46 -5.68
CA GLY A 61 -25.88 2.58 -6.26
C GLY A 61 -25.42 3.59 -5.22
N PHE A 62 -24.37 4.33 -5.59
CA PHE A 62 -23.76 5.34 -4.77
C PHE A 62 -23.48 6.60 -5.59
N ASN A 63 -23.20 7.71 -4.94
CA ASN A 63 -22.61 8.86 -5.60
C ASN A 63 -21.09 8.77 -5.56
N PHE A 64 -20.52 8.01 -6.49
CA PHE A 64 -19.06 7.89 -6.65
C PHE A 64 -18.56 8.64 -7.89
N ARG A 65 -19.28 9.67 -8.31
CA ARG A 65 -18.86 10.51 -9.44
C ARG A 65 -17.67 11.35 -9.07
N MET A 66 -16.62 11.25 -9.87
CA MET A 66 -15.47 12.16 -9.76
C MET A 66 -15.90 13.56 -10.21
N THR A 67 -15.50 14.59 -9.48
CA THR A 67 -15.76 15.97 -9.91
C THR A 67 -14.82 16.36 -11.06
N GLU A 68 -15.21 17.33 -11.89
CA GLU A 68 -14.38 17.85 -12.98
C GLU A 68 -13.05 18.43 -12.46
N ILE A 69 -13.07 19.05 -11.28
CA ILE A 69 -11.87 19.58 -10.63
C ILE A 69 -10.88 18.46 -10.30
N THR A 70 -11.36 17.40 -9.64
CA THR A 70 -10.52 16.22 -9.32
C THR A 70 -10.03 15.52 -10.58
N ALA A 71 -10.86 15.42 -11.61
CA ALA A 71 -10.48 14.83 -12.90
C ALA A 71 -9.40 15.66 -13.61
N ALA A 72 -9.50 16.98 -13.61
CA ALA A 72 -8.50 17.86 -14.18
C ALA A 72 -7.14 17.73 -13.49
N ILE A 73 -7.13 17.64 -12.17
CA ILE A 73 -5.91 17.38 -11.37
C ILE A 73 -5.33 16.02 -11.75
N ALA A 74 -6.15 14.96 -11.77
CA ALA A 74 -5.71 13.60 -12.09
C ALA A 74 -5.09 13.50 -13.48
N ILE A 75 -5.67 14.19 -14.49
CA ILE A 75 -5.12 14.25 -15.85
C ILE A 75 -3.70 14.86 -15.86
N GLN A 76 -3.48 15.95 -15.13
CA GLN A 76 -2.16 16.57 -15.06
C GLN A 76 -1.15 15.72 -14.28
N GLN A 77 -1.60 15.06 -13.24
CA GLN A 77 -0.78 14.12 -12.48
C GLN A 77 -0.38 12.89 -13.32
N LEU A 78 -1.31 12.35 -14.11
CA LEU A 78 -1.03 11.21 -15.00
C LEU A 78 0.05 11.52 -16.02
N LYS A 79 0.11 12.74 -16.57
CA LYS A 79 1.18 13.17 -17.47
C LYS A 79 2.58 13.09 -16.84
N LYS A 80 2.67 13.17 -15.51
CA LYS A 80 3.94 13.18 -14.76
C LYS A 80 4.27 11.81 -14.13
N ILE A 81 3.43 10.77 -14.30
CA ILE A 81 3.56 9.50 -13.60
C ILE A 81 4.93 8.85 -13.79
N ASN A 82 5.47 8.84 -15.01
CA ASN A 82 6.77 8.24 -15.29
C ASN A 82 7.90 8.97 -14.54
N GLN A 83 7.87 10.30 -14.49
CA GLN A 83 8.84 11.09 -13.75
C GLN A 83 8.79 10.76 -12.26
N HIS A 84 7.60 10.73 -11.67
CA HIS A 84 7.42 10.41 -10.25
C HIS A 84 7.84 8.98 -9.92
N VAL A 85 7.44 8.00 -10.74
CA VAL A 85 7.80 6.60 -10.54
C VAL A 85 9.30 6.38 -10.66
N ASN A 86 9.94 6.90 -11.72
CA ASN A 86 11.38 6.71 -11.90
C ASN A 86 12.18 7.30 -10.74
N LYS A 87 11.83 8.52 -10.28
CA LYS A 87 12.47 9.12 -9.11
C LYS A 87 12.39 8.23 -7.86
N ARG A 88 11.26 7.54 -7.63
CA ARG A 88 11.09 6.64 -6.48
C ARG A 88 11.84 5.32 -6.66
N VAL A 89 11.90 4.83 -7.88
CA VAL A 89 12.72 3.65 -8.23
C VAL A 89 14.19 3.94 -7.96
N ASP A 90 14.71 5.07 -8.45
CA ASP A 90 16.10 5.47 -8.22
C ASP A 90 16.45 5.53 -6.72
N ILE A 91 15.60 6.18 -5.91
CA ILE A 91 15.79 6.25 -4.45
C ILE A 91 15.82 4.85 -3.82
N ALA A 92 14.86 3.99 -4.17
CA ALA A 92 14.73 2.67 -3.58
C ALA A 92 15.86 1.72 -4.01
N GLU A 93 16.34 1.84 -5.23
CA GLU A 93 17.48 1.08 -5.75
C GLU A 93 18.78 1.53 -5.11
N ASP A 94 19.01 2.84 -4.95
CA ASP A 94 20.16 3.38 -4.23
C ASP A 94 20.19 2.90 -2.76
N LEU A 95 19.05 2.96 -2.06
CA LEU A 95 18.91 2.42 -0.70
C LEU A 95 19.22 0.92 -0.68
N SER A 96 18.60 0.15 -1.57
CA SER A 96 18.78 -1.31 -1.62
C SER A 96 20.22 -1.70 -1.93
N PHE A 97 20.88 -1.04 -2.88
CA PHE A 97 22.25 -1.29 -3.24
C PHE A 97 23.20 -1.04 -2.05
N ASN A 98 23.06 0.12 -1.40
CA ASN A 98 23.96 0.52 -0.31
C ASN A 98 23.75 -0.23 1.00
N LEU A 99 22.57 -0.84 1.22
CA LEU A 99 22.21 -1.48 2.50
C LEU A 99 22.13 -3.01 2.39
N SER A 100 22.23 -3.59 1.20
CA SER A 100 22.07 -5.04 0.96
C SER A 100 23.10 -5.92 1.66
N ASN A 101 24.29 -5.39 1.94
CA ASN A 101 25.40 -6.13 2.55
C ASN A 101 25.39 -6.08 4.09
N LEU A 102 24.41 -5.41 4.71
CA LEU A 102 24.32 -5.29 6.16
C LEU A 102 23.69 -6.55 6.76
N PRO A 103 24.39 -7.34 7.58
CA PRO A 103 23.83 -8.54 8.21
C PRO A 103 22.56 -8.23 9.01
N GLY A 104 21.47 -8.98 8.75
CA GLY A 104 20.17 -8.76 9.39
C GLY A 104 19.25 -7.75 8.69
N ILE A 105 19.70 -7.16 7.59
CA ILE A 105 18.92 -6.28 6.72
C ILE A 105 18.70 -6.98 5.37
N ASP A 106 17.45 -7.40 5.10
CA ASP A 106 17.10 -8.05 3.84
C ASP A 106 16.26 -7.07 3.01
N VAL A 107 16.91 -6.45 2.02
CA VAL A 107 16.29 -5.43 1.15
C VAL A 107 15.34 -6.05 0.12
N PRO A 108 14.43 -5.25 -0.49
CA PRO A 108 13.49 -5.73 -1.50
C PRO A 108 14.22 -6.36 -2.69
N LYS A 109 13.76 -7.54 -3.12
CA LYS A 109 14.24 -8.22 -4.34
C LYS A 109 13.17 -8.16 -5.40
N VAL A 110 13.50 -7.57 -6.55
CA VAL A 110 12.60 -7.47 -7.70
C VAL A 110 12.85 -8.64 -8.65
N ARG A 111 11.79 -9.34 -9.05
CA ARG A 111 11.90 -10.40 -10.06
C ARG A 111 12.31 -9.82 -11.41
N LYS A 112 13.03 -10.59 -12.21
CA LYS A 112 13.61 -10.16 -13.48
C LYS A 112 12.57 -9.61 -14.48
N ASP A 113 11.37 -10.18 -14.47
CA ASP A 113 10.25 -9.82 -15.36
C ASP A 113 9.27 -8.80 -14.77
N CYS A 114 9.64 -8.17 -13.65
CA CYS A 114 8.79 -7.23 -12.93
C CYS A 114 9.46 -5.88 -12.75
N LYS A 115 8.65 -4.81 -12.73
CA LYS A 115 9.06 -3.48 -12.28
C LYS A 115 8.36 -3.19 -10.96
N HIS A 116 9.12 -3.00 -9.89
CA HIS A 116 8.60 -2.52 -8.61
C HIS A 116 8.58 -0.99 -8.65
N VAL A 117 7.47 -0.37 -8.28
CA VAL A 117 7.32 1.10 -8.33
C VAL A 117 7.46 1.77 -6.96
N TYR A 118 7.74 0.98 -5.93
CA TYR A 118 8.08 1.41 -4.57
C TYR A 118 7.12 2.45 -3.97
N TYR A 119 5.84 2.09 -3.90
CA TYR A 119 4.92 2.80 -3.02
C TYR A 119 5.42 2.78 -1.57
N VAL A 120 5.91 1.62 -1.15
CA VAL A 120 6.66 1.41 0.08
C VAL A 120 7.99 0.74 -0.26
N TRP A 121 9.10 1.25 0.23
CA TRP A 121 10.36 0.53 0.30
C TRP A 121 10.43 -0.16 1.67
N ALA A 122 10.53 -1.50 1.66
CA ALA A 122 10.40 -2.29 2.87
C ALA A 122 11.54 -3.29 3.00
N ILE A 123 12.08 -3.42 4.21
CA ILE A 123 13.09 -4.42 4.56
C ILE A 123 12.53 -5.45 5.53
N LYS A 124 13.13 -6.64 5.51
CA LYS A 124 12.98 -7.60 6.60
C LYS A 124 14.18 -7.45 7.53
N TYR A 125 13.89 -7.21 8.78
CA TYR A 125 14.83 -7.03 9.86
C TYR A 125 15.01 -8.32 10.67
N ASP A 126 16.23 -8.68 11.01
CA ASP A 126 16.53 -9.87 11.81
C ASP A 126 17.25 -9.47 13.09
N LYS A 127 16.50 -9.40 14.20
CA LYS A 127 17.03 -9.09 15.53
C LYS A 127 18.10 -10.07 16.03
N ASN A 128 18.09 -11.34 15.56
CA ASN A 128 19.06 -12.32 15.98
C ASN A 128 20.45 -12.04 15.39
N LYS A 129 20.51 -11.34 14.26
CA LYS A 129 21.76 -10.93 13.63
C LYS A 129 22.26 -9.57 14.10
N THR A 130 21.34 -8.67 14.43
CA THR A 130 21.67 -7.30 14.84
C THR A 130 21.82 -7.16 16.35
N GLY A 131 21.25 -8.08 17.14
CA GLY A 131 21.24 -8.01 18.60
C GLY A 131 20.25 -7.02 19.21
N VAL A 132 19.59 -6.19 18.38
CA VAL A 132 18.71 -5.09 18.81
C VAL A 132 17.27 -5.37 18.43
N SER A 133 16.29 -4.96 19.23
CA SER A 133 14.88 -5.08 18.88
C SER A 133 14.52 -4.17 17.69
N ARG A 134 13.59 -4.60 16.83
CA ARG A 134 13.12 -3.77 15.70
C ARG A 134 12.66 -2.39 16.17
N LYS A 135 11.94 -2.33 17.28
CA LYS A 135 11.41 -1.08 17.85
C LYS A 135 12.54 -0.07 18.12
N ARG A 136 13.55 -0.48 18.86
CA ARG A 136 14.71 0.40 19.18
C ARG A 136 15.47 0.82 17.93
N PHE A 137 15.65 -0.09 16.98
CA PHE A 137 16.30 0.21 15.72
C PHE A 137 15.53 1.27 14.91
N VAL A 138 14.19 1.14 14.81
CA VAL A 138 13.32 2.11 14.15
C VAL A 138 13.31 3.45 14.87
N GLU A 139 13.27 3.47 16.19
CA GLU A 139 13.38 4.70 17.00
C GLU A 139 14.70 5.43 16.73
N ALA A 140 15.83 4.72 16.70
CA ALA A 140 17.14 5.27 16.38
C ALA A 140 17.22 5.80 14.94
N LEU A 141 16.69 5.06 13.96
CA LEU A 141 16.62 5.52 12.57
C LEU A 141 15.84 6.83 12.44
N ASN A 142 14.68 6.93 13.08
CA ASN A 142 13.87 8.16 13.06
C ASN A 142 14.61 9.31 13.74
N ALA A 143 15.31 9.07 14.85
CA ALA A 143 16.11 10.09 15.53
C ALA A 143 17.28 10.60 14.67
N GLN A 144 17.81 9.77 13.77
CA GLN A 144 18.85 10.15 12.81
C GLN A 144 18.30 10.72 11.50
N GLY A 145 16.97 10.88 11.38
CA GLY A 145 16.33 11.48 10.22
C GLY A 145 16.01 10.51 9.08
N PHE A 146 16.05 9.18 9.32
CA PHE A 146 15.53 8.18 8.38
C PHE A 146 14.08 7.86 8.76
N PRO A 147 13.07 8.43 8.05
CA PRO A 147 11.67 8.30 8.44
C PRO A 147 11.14 6.92 8.07
N CYS A 148 11.00 6.06 9.06
CA CYS A 148 10.47 4.71 8.87
C CYS A 148 9.53 4.31 9.99
N SER A 149 8.79 3.25 9.77
CA SER A 149 7.85 2.70 10.74
C SER A 149 7.99 1.19 10.91
N GLU A 150 7.60 0.73 12.10
CA GLU A 150 7.44 -0.68 12.39
C GLU A 150 6.19 -1.19 11.69
N ALA A 151 6.34 -2.17 10.80
CA ALA A 151 5.27 -2.72 9.99
C ALA A 151 4.61 -1.66 9.08
N TYR A 152 3.51 -2.01 8.42
CA TYR A 152 2.71 -1.08 7.61
C TYR A 152 1.26 -1.09 8.11
N VAL A 153 0.50 -2.11 7.77
CA VAL A 153 -0.88 -2.28 8.23
C VAL A 153 -1.04 -3.61 8.98
N LYS A 154 -1.93 -3.60 9.95
CA LYS A 154 -2.26 -4.82 10.70
C LYS A 154 -2.91 -5.85 9.77
N PRO A 155 -2.56 -7.15 9.86
CA PRO A 155 -3.25 -8.19 9.12
C PRO A 155 -4.77 -8.09 9.30
N LEU A 156 -5.53 -8.04 8.19
CA LEU A 156 -6.95 -7.70 8.20
C LEU A 156 -7.78 -8.61 9.11
N TYR A 157 -7.50 -9.92 9.11
CA TYR A 157 -8.20 -10.89 9.96
C TYR A 157 -7.98 -10.66 11.47
N ASN A 158 -7.00 -9.82 11.83
CA ASN A 158 -6.76 -9.39 13.21
C ASN A 158 -7.56 -8.13 13.60
N LEU A 159 -8.28 -7.51 12.69
CA LEU A 159 -9.17 -6.39 12.99
C LEU A 159 -10.42 -6.86 13.75
N PRO A 160 -10.98 -6.04 14.65
CA PRO A 160 -12.16 -6.41 15.46
C PRO A 160 -13.35 -6.88 14.62
N ILE A 161 -13.61 -6.25 13.48
CA ILE A 161 -14.70 -6.60 12.57
C ILE A 161 -14.64 -8.07 12.11
N PHE A 162 -13.42 -8.55 11.77
CA PHE A 162 -13.23 -9.93 11.33
C PHE A 162 -13.16 -10.91 12.52
N LYS A 163 -12.53 -10.50 13.63
CA LYS A 163 -12.46 -11.36 14.84
C LYS A 163 -13.82 -11.59 15.47
N LYS A 164 -14.62 -10.52 15.60
CA LYS A 164 -15.95 -10.58 16.18
C LYS A 164 -17.00 -11.09 15.17
N LYS A 165 -16.67 -11.04 13.87
CA LYS A 165 -17.58 -11.38 12.77
C LYS A 165 -18.89 -10.57 12.82
N ILE A 166 -18.77 -9.28 13.11
CA ILE A 166 -19.88 -8.33 13.16
C ILE A 166 -19.43 -7.08 12.37
N ALA A 167 -20.08 -6.81 11.23
CA ALA A 167 -19.86 -5.58 10.48
C ALA A 167 -20.97 -4.55 10.76
N PHE A 168 -22.21 -5.00 10.85
CA PHE A 168 -23.37 -4.16 11.11
C PHE A 168 -24.28 -4.83 12.16
N GLY A 169 -24.89 -4.02 13.02
CA GLY A 169 -25.77 -4.50 14.07
C GLY A 169 -25.09 -5.39 15.10
N SER A 170 -25.84 -6.30 15.69
CA SER A 170 -25.39 -7.22 16.76
C SER A 170 -25.28 -8.68 16.32
N ASP A 171 -25.94 -9.07 15.22
CA ASP A 171 -26.23 -10.47 14.88
C ASP A 171 -25.24 -11.11 13.92
N GLY A 172 -24.08 -10.49 13.78
CA GLY A 172 -23.00 -11.04 12.92
C GLY A 172 -23.18 -10.79 11.42
N TYR A 173 -24.04 -9.84 11.03
CA TYR A 173 -24.18 -9.48 9.61
C TYR A 173 -22.92 -8.77 9.09
N PRO A 174 -22.44 -9.08 7.85
CA PRO A 174 -22.95 -10.07 6.89
C PRO A 174 -22.33 -11.47 7.03
N PHE A 175 -21.47 -11.70 8.02
CA PHE A 175 -20.74 -12.97 8.19
C PHE A 175 -21.66 -14.16 8.45
N ASN A 176 -22.80 -13.94 9.10
CA ASN A 176 -23.81 -14.95 9.37
C ASN A 176 -24.51 -15.48 8.10
N LEU A 177 -24.42 -14.77 6.97
CA LEU A 177 -24.96 -15.23 5.68
C LEU A 177 -24.06 -16.26 5.00
N SER A 178 -22.82 -16.40 5.44
CA SER A 178 -21.87 -17.31 4.83
C SER A 178 -21.87 -18.67 5.53
N LYS A 179 -22.12 -19.75 4.77
CA LYS A 179 -21.92 -21.12 5.23
C LYS A 179 -20.46 -21.56 5.23
N ARG A 180 -19.53 -20.76 4.68
CA ARG A 180 -18.10 -21.07 4.68
C ARG A 180 -17.55 -20.91 6.10
N LYS A 181 -16.83 -21.93 6.58
CA LYS A 181 -15.95 -21.74 7.73
C LYS A 181 -14.93 -20.68 7.33
N LEU A 182 -14.93 -19.55 8.01
CA LEU A 182 -13.85 -18.58 7.87
C LEU A 182 -12.56 -19.28 8.31
N TYR A 183 -11.55 -19.21 7.45
CA TYR A 183 -10.23 -19.71 7.79
C TYR A 183 -9.78 -18.98 9.06
N THR A 184 -9.58 -19.78 10.12
CA THR A 184 -9.03 -19.29 11.39
C THR A 184 -7.53 -19.50 11.44
N ASP A 185 -6.95 -20.11 10.39
CA ASP A 185 -5.54 -20.39 10.33
C ASP A 185 -4.75 -19.07 10.26
N LYS A 186 -3.90 -18.92 11.24
CA LYS A 186 -3.01 -17.77 11.33
C LYS A 186 -2.04 -17.79 10.16
N CYS A 187 -1.94 -16.69 9.42
CA CYS A 187 -0.93 -16.51 8.41
C CYS A 187 0.41 -16.22 9.11
N LYS A 188 1.09 -17.25 9.59
CA LYS A 188 2.28 -17.14 10.44
C LYS A 188 3.33 -16.19 9.85
N ILE A 189 3.61 -16.28 8.56
CA ILE A 189 4.59 -15.39 7.89
C ILE A 189 4.14 -13.93 7.95
N ALA A 190 2.86 -13.64 7.67
CA ALA A 190 2.33 -12.28 7.73
C ALA A 190 2.36 -11.72 9.16
N GLU A 191 2.06 -12.56 10.15
CA GLU A 191 2.12 -12.17 11.56
C GLU A 191 3.55 -11.91 12.02
N ASP A 192 4.51 -12.77 11.66
CA ASP A 192 5.92 -12.60 11.99
C ASP A 192 6.50 -11.33 11.36
N LEU A 193 6.17 -11.08 10.09
CA LEU A 193 6.55 -9.85 9.42
C LEU A 193 5.98 -8.62 10.15
N HIS A 194 4.68 -8.63 10.43
CA HIS A 194 4.02 -7.50 11.09
C HIS A 194 4.55 -7.27 12.51
N LYS A 195 4.77 -8.32 13.29
CA LYS A 195 5.14 -8.20 14.69
C LYS A 195 6.61 -7.83 14.91
N GLU A 196 7.53 -8.41 14.12
CA GLU A 196 8.95 -8.38 14.47
C GLU A 196 9.92 -8.02 13.35
N LYS A 197 9.53 -8.18 12.06
CA LYS A 197 10.53 -8.18 10.99
C LYS A 197 10.41 -7.05 9.98
N PHE A 198 9.20 -6.51 9.78
CA PHE A 198 8.95 -5.56 8.71
C PHE A 198 9.24 -4.14 9.17
N ILE A 199 10.12 -3.45 8.45
CA ILE A 199 10.36 -2.02 8.58
C ILE A 199 10.06 -1.39 7.22
N CYS A 200 9.30 -0.30 7.18
CA CYS A 200 8.95 0.36 5.95
C CYS A 200 9.28 1.85 5.95
N PHE A 201 9.65 2.31 4.78
CA PHE A 201 9.81 3.71 4.41
C PHE A 201 8.91 4.00 3.21
N GLU A 202 8.22 5.14 3.22
CA GLU A 202 7.28 5.56 2.19
C GLU A 202 7.87 6.67 1.31
N PRO A 203 8.57 6.35 0.20
CA PRO A 203 9.20 7.36 -0.65
C PRO A 203 8.22 8.36 -1.26
N CYS A 204 6.93 7.97 -1.35
CA CYS A 204 5.88 8.83 -1.88
C CYS A 204 5.52 10.01 -0.96
N ALA A 205 5.78 9.89 0.34
CA ALA A 205 5.44 10.90 1.34
C ALA A 205 6.40 12.10 1.35
N TYR A 206 7.54 12.01 0.65
CA TYR A 206 8.61 13.00 0.77
C TYR A 206 9.14 13.46 -0.58
N GLU A 207 9.55 14.72 -0.64
CA GLU A 207 10.37 15.26 -1.73
C GLU A 207 11.85 14.96 -1.47
N ILE A 208 12.35 13.91 -2.11
CA ILE A 208 13.72 13.39 -1.95
C ILE A 208 14.48 13.54 -3.27
N ASP A 209 15.63 14.15 -3.20
CA ASP A 209 16.63 14.23 -4.27
C ASP A 209 17.84 13.32 -3.98
N LYS A 210 18.81 13.27 -4.87
CA LYS A 210 20.03 12.47 -4.71
C LYS A 210 20.82 12.84 -3.44
N LYS A 211 20.85 14.12 -3.06
CA LYS A 211 21.53 14.58 -1.85
C LYS A 211 20.84 14.03 -0.60
N LYS A 212 19.52 14.13 -0.54
CA LYS A 212 18.72 13.58 0.57
C LYS A 212 18.82 12.06 0.61
N THR A 213 18.80 11.37 -0.55
CA THR A 213 18.98 9.90 -0.60
C THR A 213 20.31 9.50 0.03
N LYS A 214 21.39 10.22 -0.26
CA LYS A 214 22.71 9.99 0.36
C LYS A 214 22.67 10.17 1.88
N LEU A 215 22.04 11.24 2.36
CA LEU A 215 21.87 11.48 3.80
C LEU A 215 21.06 10.36 4.49
N LEU A 216 20.02 9.85 3.84
CA LEU A 216 19.26 8.71 4.36
C LEU A 216 20.13 7.45 4.48
N ILE A 217 20.95 7.17 3.48
CA ILE A 217 21.88 6.04 3.51
C ILE A 217 22.91 6.21 4.64
N GLU A 218 23.48 7.41 4.80
CA GLU A 218 24.43 7.73 5.86
C GLU A 218 23.79 7.59 7.25
N ALA A 219 22.57 8.10 7.42
CA ALA A 219 21.81 7.97 8.67
C ALA A 219 21.57 6.50 9.03
N PHE A 220 21.15 5.69 8.06
CA PHE A 220 20.92 4.27 8.27
C PHE A 220 22.22 3.54 8.66
N LYS A 221 23.30 3.76 7.93
CA LYS A 221 24.61 3.15 8.22
C LYS A 221 25.14 3.56 9.60
N LYS A 222 25.02 4.84 9.96
CA LYS A 222 25.41 5.35 11.28
C LYS A 222 24.69 4.60 12.41
N VAL A 223 23.38 4.42 12.32
CA VAL A 223 22.62 3.64 13.31
C VAL A 223 23.08 2.19 13.33
N TYR A 224 23.30 1.60 12.15
CA TYR A 224 23.73 0.22 12.05
C TYR A 224 25.13 -0.04 12.61
N GLU A 225 26.07 0.86 12.40
CA GLU A 225 27.45 0.79 12.92
C GLU A 225 27.50 0.94 14.45
N ASN A 226 26.50 1.58 15.05
CA ASN A 226 26.41 1.83 16.49
C ASN A 226 25.30 1.01 17.19
N LEU A 227 24.97 -0.19 16.63
CA LEU A 227 23.96 -1.07 17.24
C LEU A 227 24.23 -1.42 18.71
N HIS A 228 25.52 -1.49 19.12
CA HIS A 228 25.90 -1.80 20.49
C HIS A 228 25.39 -0.76 21.50
N GLU A 229 25.35 0.52 21.13
CA GLU A 229 24.80 1.59 21.98
C GLU A 229 23.29 1.45 22.24
N LEU A 230 22.57 0.76 21.33
CA LEU A 230 21.14 0.54 21.48
C LEU A 230 20.77 -0.58 22.43
N ASN A 231 21.73 -1.37 22.91
CA ASN A 231 21.50 -2.48 23.84
C ASN A 231 21.63 -2.04 25.31
N GLU A 232 22.27 -0.91 25.59
CA GLU A 232 22.56 -0.41 26.93
C GLU A 232 21.43 0.45 27.52
N LEU A 233 20.36 0.72 26.76
CA LEU A 233 19.17 1.49 27.14
C LEU A 233 17.95 0.58 27.29
#